data_05f6df478618b8f0e57e2569f57cedb6
#
_entry.id   05f6df478618b8f0e57e2569f57cedb6
#
_cell.length_a   1.000
_cell.length_b   1.000
_cell.length_c   1.000
_cell.angle_alpha   90.00
_cell.angle_beta   90.00
_cell.angle_gamma   90.00
#
_symmetry.space_group_name_H-M   'P 1'
#
loop_
_entity.id
_entity.type
_entity.pdbx_description
1 polymer ?
#
loop_
_entity_poly.entity_id
_entity_poly.type
_entity_poly.pdbx_seq_one_letter_code
_entity_poly.pdbx_strand_id
1 'polypeptide(L)'
;MRIVVSFLSLFLPLYLLAQNGQARQPNVMVVPFVEPGEGENDRIKDAVLNDEAVPLALSKIKEEFNLRNFKTIDFMTEFQRVQNRAYAASALNAKSTGLQAYVDGARADIYVTVKISKEDFAGGASNVTLLMEAKERETGFSLANASIVSDRFRASKKELTEYALEGISENFFNQLKQAFRDMVTNGREVNITLNVDENCDFDMENDAVGTRDMTLSDELDEWVLENAFKGNGEVRSGGNGLNVYMRVPVYDPDTGRPCSIKSETGKLRRFASGLLKDKGYTVSEKAASGQYIQLLIQNSRE
;
A
#
# COMPACT_ATOMS: atom_id res chain seq x y z
N MET A 1 43.91 -59.75 14.25
CA MET A 1 42.48 -59.51 14.33
C MET A 1 42.28 -57.99 14.43
N ARG A 2 42.03 -57.35 13.28
CA ARG A 2 41.85 -55.87 13.20
C ARG A 2 40.38 -55.54 13.17
N ILE A 3 39.94 -54.87 14.21
CA ILE A 3 38.55 -54.40 14.34
C ILE A 3 38.45 -53.07 13.56
N VAL A 4 37.73 -53.06 12.44
CA VAL A 4 37.39 -51.85 11.67
C VAL A 4 36.10 -51.34 12.28
N VAL A 5 36.19 -50.22 13.01
CA VAL A 5 35.01 -49.45 13.51
C VAL A 5 34.60 -48.54 12.38
N SER A 6 33.49 -48.90 11.70
CA SER A 6 32.82 -48.06 10.75
C SER A 6 32.05 -46.93 11.47
N PHE A 7 32.55 -45.73 11.40
CA PHE A 7 31.79 -44.52 11.77
C PHE A 7 30.75 -44.25 10.67
N LEU A 8 29.52 -44.68 10.90
CA LEU A 8 28.37 -44.29 10.09
C LEU A 8 27.95 -42.89 10.58
N SER A 9 28.49 -41.86 9.95
CA SER A 9 28.07 -40.46 10.18
C SER A 9 26.62 -40.32 9.72
N LEU A 10 25.70 -40.15 10.68
CA LEU A 10 24.33 -39.75 10.45
C LEU A 10 24.34 -38.30 9.93
N PHE A 11 24.43 -38.14 8.62
CA PHE A 11 24.01 -36.91 7.95
C PHE A 11 22.47 -36.91 7.94
N LEU A 12 21.86 -36.46 9.03
CA LEU A 12 20.47 -36.00 8.97
C LEU A 12 20.41 -34.79 8.07
N PRO A 13 19.61 -34.79 7.00
CA PRO A 13 19.49 -33.62 6.16
C PRO A 13 18.74 -32.54 6.95
N LEU A 14 19.46 -31.48 7.29
CA LEU A 14 18.92 -30.20 7.75
C LEU A 14 18.08 -29.49 6.64
N TYR A 15 17.36 -30.26 5.84
CA TYR A 15 16.52 -29.75 4.74
C TYR A 15 15.07 -29.44 5.13
N LEU A 16 14.71 -29.57 6.42
CA LEU A 16 13.30 -29.40 6.85
C LEU A 16 12.93 -28.01 7.38
N LEU A 17 13.83 -27.01 7.30
CA LEU A 17 13.50 -25.64 7.75
C LEU A 17 13.49 -24.59 6.62
N ALA A 18 13.54 -24.99 5.35
CA ALA A 18 13.49 -24.09 4.19
C ALA A 18 12.15 -24.11 3.44
N GLN A 19 11.07 -24.58 4.04
CA GLN A 19 9.69 -24.40 3.54
C GLN A 19 8.99 -23.21 4.20
N ASN A 20 9.74 -22.20 4.62
CA ASN A 20 9.17 -20.90 4.87
C ASN A 20 8.81 -20.31 3.52
N GLY A 21 7.52 -20.16 3.29
CA GLY A 21 6.89 -19.82 2.03
C GLY A 21 7.71 -18.84 1.20
N GLN A 22 8.00 -19.22 -0.03
CA GLN A 22 8.54 -18.27 -1.00
C GLN A 22 7.62 -17.05 -0.97
N ALA A 23 8.13 -15.95 -0.43
CA ALA A 23 7.38 -14.71 -0.37
C ALA A 23 6.86 -14.43 -1.78
N ARG A 24 5.54 -14.47 -1.94
CA ARG A 24 4.88 -14.22 -3.22
C ARG A 24 5.47 -12.95 -3.81
N GLN A 25 5.92 -12.99 -5.06
CA GLN A 25 6.35 -11.79 -5.74
C GLN A 25 5.17 -10.83 -5.90
N PRO A 26 5.35 -9.54 -5.61
CA PRO A 26 4.28 -8.57 -5.78
C PRO A 26 3.93 -8.40 -7.25
N ASN A 27 2.65 -8.16 -7.53
CA ASN A 27 2.20 -7.68 -8.82
C ASN A 27 2.45 -6.18 -8.89
N VAL A 28 3.23 -5.73 -9.88
CA VAL A 28 3.58 -4.32 -10.06
C VAL A 28 2.81 -3.74 -11.26
N MET A 29 2.24 -2.56 -11.09
CA MET A 29 1.60 -1.81 -12.16
C MET A 29 2.25 -0.44 -12.31
N VAL A 30 2.73 -0.12 -13.51
CA VAL A 30 3.29 1.21 -13.81
C VAL A 30 2.18 2.10 -14.35
N VAL A 31 2.00 3.28 -13.75
CA VAL A 31 0.87 4.17 -14.00
C VAL A 31 1.34 5.61 -14.23
N PRO A 32 0.61 6.43 -15.02
CA PRO A 32 0.96 7.84 -15.15
C PRO A 32 0.72 8.57 -13.83
N PHE A 33 1.59 9.53 -13.51
CA PHE A 33 1.30 10.49 -12.46
C PHE A 33 0.33 11.55 -12.99
N VAL A 34 -0.74 11.78 -12.25
CA VAL A 34 -1.65 12.90 -12.43
C VAL A 34 -1.95 13.53 -11.07
N GLU A 35 -2.19 14.81 -11.03
CA GLU A 35 -2.60 15.48 -9.80
C GLU A 35 -3.95 14.91 -9.34
N PRO A 36 -4.08 14.50 -8.07
CA PRO A 36 -5.34 13.96 -7.55
C PRO A 36 -6.42 15.04 -7.48
N GLY A 37 -7.68 14.61 -7.39
CA GLY A 37 -8.83 15.48 -7.19
C GLY A 37 -9.79 15.54 -8.38
N GLU A 38 -10.64 16.56 -8.42
CA GLU A 38 -11.67 16.70 -9.44
C GLU A 38 -11.07 16.67 -10.85
N GLY A 39 -11.68 15.91 -11.77
CA GLY A 39 -11.18 15.74 -13.14
C GLY A 39 -9.97 14.80 -13.27
N GLU A 40 -9.60 14.03 -12.27
CA GLU A 40 -8.45 13.12 -12.31
C GLU A 40 -8.53 12.12 -13.46
N ASN A 41 -9.70 11.55 -13.73
CA ASN A 41 -9.90 10.62 -14.85
C ASN A 41 -9.65 11.27 -16.22
N ASP A 42 -10.03 12.53 -16.39
CA ASP A 42 -9.78 13.26 -17.65
C ASP A 42 -8.29 13.56 -17.82
N ARG A 43 -7.58 13.88 -16.72
CA ARG A 43 -6.11 14.04 -16.74
C ARG A 43 -5.38 12.73 -17.04
N ILE A 44 -5.84 11.61 -16.50
CA ILE A 44 -5.29 10.29 -16.83
C ILE A 44 -5.49 10.01 -18.33
N LYS A 45 -6.69 10.28 -18.84
CA LYS A 45 -7.02 10.09 -20.25
C LYS A 45 -6.18 10.98 -21.15
N ASP A 46 -6.02 12.25 -20.80
CA ASP A 46 -5.19 13.21 -21.51
C ASP A 46 -3.71 12.78 -21.54
N ALA A 47 -3.15 12.43 -20.38
CA ALA A 47 -1.78 11.95 -20.27
C ALA A 47 -1.50 10.70 -21.12
N VAL A 48 -2.47 9.81 -21.23
CA VAL A 48 -2.31 8.53 -21.95
C VAL A 48 -2.54 8.68 -23.46
N LEU A 49 -3.47 9.52 -23.88
CA LEU A 49 -3.89 9.64 -25.29
C LEU A 49 -3.21 10.78 -26.05
N ASN A 50 -2.83 11.85 -25.35
CA ASN A 50 -2.33 13.08 -25.96
C ASN A 50 -0.84 13.35 -25.70
N ASP A 51 -0.19 12.58 -24.82
CA ASP A 51 1.25 12.69 -24.53
C ASP A 51 1.98 11.40 -24.94
N GLU A 52 2.64 11.42 -26.10
CA GLU A 52 3.36 10.23 -26.63
C GLU A 52 4.50 9.72 -25.69
N ALA A 53 5.05 10.59 -24.85
CA ALA A 53 6.12 10.23 -23.92
C ALA A 53 5.60 9.34 -22.76
N VAL A 54 4.35 9.52 -22.34
CA VAL A 54 3.78 8.76 -21.21
C VAL A 54 3.61 7.28 -21.54
N PRO A 55 2.88 6.87 -22.59
CA PRO A 55 2.77 5.44 -22.94
C PRO A 55 4.13 4.77 -23.18
N LEU A 56 5.07 5.48 -23.81
CA LEU A 56 6.44 5.01 -23.99
C LEU A 56 7.11 4.71 -22.65
N ALA A 57 7.10 5.67 -21.72
CA ALA A 57 7.71 5.48 -20.41
C ALA A 57 7.06 4.33 -19.63
N LEU A 58 5.73 4.26 -19.59
CA LEU A 58 5.02 3.16 -18.93
C LEU A 58 5.44 1.79 -19.47
N SER A 59 5.57 1.67 -20.81
CA SER A 59 5.98 0.43 -21.47
C SER A 59 7.43 0.06 -21.14
N LYS A 60 8.36 1.02 -21.24
CA LYS A 60 9.78 0.79 -20.99
C LYS A 60 10.06 0.47 -19.51
N ILE A 61 9.45 1.17 -18.59
CA ILE A 61 9.60 0.88 -17.15
C ILE A 61 9.01 -0.50 -16.83
N LYS A 62 7.86 -0.85 -17.40
CA LYS A 62 7.29 -2.21 -17.28
C LYS A 62 8.26 -3.27 -17.80
N GLU A 63 8.93 -3.04 -18.93
CA GLU A 63 9.96 -3.92 -19.48
C GLU A 63 11.11 -4.11 -18.49
N GLU A 64 11.61 -3.02 -17.88
CA GLU A 64 12.65 -3.05 -16.85
C GLU A 64 12.25 -3.89 -15.62
N PHE A 65 10.99 -3.81 -15.19
CA PHE A 65 10.44 -4.67 -14.15
C PHE A 65 10.44 -6.15 -14.57
N ASN A 66 10.01 -6.45 -15.79
CA ASN A 66 9.98 -7.82 -16.33
C ASN A 66 11.38 -8.42 -16.42
N LEU A 67 12.38 -7.66 -16.88
CA LEU A 67 13.79 -8.09 -16.95
C LEU A 67 14.34 -8.48 -15.57
N ARG A 68 13.80 -7.92 -14.49
CA ARG A 68 14.17 -8.22 -13.10
C ARG A 68 13.27 -9.24 -12.43
N ASN A 69 12.47 -9.96 -13.23
CA ASN A 69 11.54 -11.00 -12.79
C ASN A 69 10.40 -10.53 -11.88
N PHE A 70 10.01 -9.24 -11.92
CA PHE A 70 8.79 -8.81 -11.29
C PHE A 70 7.58 -9.24 -12.15
N LYS A 71 6.49 -9.60 -11.48
CA LYS A 71 5.23 -9.83 -12.18
C LYS A 71 4.55 -8.49 -12.44
N THR A 72 4.37 -8.12 -13.70
CA THR A 72 3.78 -6.83 -14.07
C THR A 72 2.33 -6.96 -14.53
N ILE A 73 1.55 -5.92 -14.27
CA ILE A 73 0.19 -5.72 -14.79
C ILE A 73 0.24 -4.57 -15.78
N ASP A 74 -0.43 -4.75 -16.92
CA ASP A 74 -0.45 -3.76 -17.98
C ASP A 74 -1.51 -2.68 -17.72
N PHE A 75 -1.05 -1.44 -17.52
CA PHE A 75 -1.93 -0.30 -17.27
C PHE A 75 -2.83 0.00 -18.47
N MET A 76 -2.34 -0.10 -19.70
CA MET A 76 -3.14 0.22 -20.89
C MET A 76 -4.32 -0.73 -21.05
N THR A 77 -4.12 -2.01 -20.73
CA THR A 77 -5.21 -3.00 -20.70
C THR A 77 -6.26 -2.65 -19.64
N GLU A 78 -5.82 -2.28 -18.44
CA GLU A 78 -6.73 -1.86 -17.37
C GLU A 78 -7.43 -0.54 -17.68
N PHE A 79 -6.73 0.41 -18.28
CA PHE A 79 -7.29 1.68 -18.74
C PHE A 79 -8.44 1.42 -19.73
N GLN A 80 -8.23 0.59 -20.75
CA GLN A 80 -9.28 0.23 -21.71
C GLN A 80 -10.45 -0.49 -21.03
N ARG A 81 -10.17 -1.40 -20.09
CA ARG A 81 -11.19 -2.13 -19.34
C ARG A 81 -12.08 -1.20 -18.51
N VAL A 82 -11.48 -0.22 -17.83
CA VAL A 82 -12.21 0.76 -17.04
C VAL A 82 -13.02 1.70 -17.93
N GLN A 83 -12.44 2.17 -19.06
CA GLN A 83 -13.17 2.98 -20.03
C GLN A 83 -14.40 2.25 -20.58
N ASN A 84 -14.26 0.97 -20.95
CA ASN A 84 -15.38 0.17 -21.44
C ASN A 84 -16.46 -0.03 -20.37
N ARG A 85 -16.07 -0.22 -19.10
CA ARG A 85 -17.01 -0.30 -17.98
C ARG A 85 -17.69 1.04 -17.70
N ALA A 86 -16.97 2.16 -17.81
CA ALA A 86 -17.54 3.49 -17.64
C ALA A 86 -18.60 3.80 -18.72
N TYR A 87 -18.39 3.36 -19.97
CA TYR A 87 -19.41 3.43 -21.00
C TYR A 87 -20.68 2.61 -20.64
N ALA A 88 -20.48 1.43 -20.08
CA ALA A 88 -21.59 0.59 -19.62
C ALA A 88 -22.24 1.14 -18.33
N ALA A 89 -21.47 1.76 -17.43
CA ALA A 89 -21.90 2.28 -16.14
C ALA A 89 -22.44 3.71 -16.21
N SER A 90 -22.13 4.50 -17.23
CA SER A 90 -22.77 5.80 -17.48
C SER A 90 -24.28 5.66 -17.70
N ALA A 91 -24.71 4.47 -18.13
CA ALA A 91 -26.11 4.08 -18.14
C ALA A 91 -26.69 3.77 -16.74
N LEU A 92 -25.83 3.64 -15.70
CA LEU A 92 -26.19 3.21 -14.34
C LEU A 92 -25.73 4.16 -13.21
N ASN A 93 -25.30 5.40 -13.55
CA ASN A 93 -24.86 6.44 -12.59
C ASN A 93 -23.72 6.01 -11.62
N ALA A 94 -22.88 5.05 -11.99
CA ALA A 94 -21.73 4.64 -11.17
C ALA A 94 -20.53 5.57 -11.39
N LYS A 95 -20.05 6.25 -10.35
CA LYS A 95 -18.85 7.11 -10.38
C LYS A 95 -17.59 6.24 -10.32
N SER A 96 -16.78 6.28 -11.38
CA SER A 96 -15.38 5.82 -11.35
C SER A 96 -14.51 6.92 -10.70
N THR A 97 -13.68 6.55 -9.74
CA THR A 97 -12.89 7.52 -8.96
C THR A 97 -11.39 7.33 -9.16
N GLY A 98 -10.80 8.13 -10.07
CA GLY A 98 -9.38 8.38 -10.16
C GLY A 98 -8.44 7.19 -10.38
N LEU A 99 -7.14 7.41 -10.20
CA LEU A 99 -6.07 6.42 -10.40
C LEU A 99 -6.25 5.17 -9.52
N GLN A 100 -6.74 5.35 -8.30
CA GLN A 100 -6.95 4.24 -7.37
C GLN A 100 -7.90 3.18 -7.93
N ALA A 101 -8.92 3.58 -8.69
CA ALA A 101 -9.85 2.63 -9.31
C ALA A 101 -9.19 1.69 -10.32
N TYR A 102 -8.15 2.15 -11.03
CA TYR A 102 -7.37 1.32 -11.94
C TYR A 102 -6.47 0.35 -11.17
N VAL A 103 -5.80 0.84 -10.14
CA VAL A 103 -4.88 0.03 -9.29
C VAL A 103 -5.64 -1.06 -8.54
N ASP A 104 -6.78 -0.74 -7.94
CA ASP A 104 -7.63 -1.69 -7.22
C ASP A 104 -8.28 -2.70 -8.16
N GLY A 105 -8.76 -2.23 -9.30
CA GLY A 105 -9.35 -3.08 -10.33
C GLY A 105 -8.38 -4.11 -10.89
N ALA A 106 -7.11 -3.74 -11.03
CA ALA A 106 -6.03 -4.60 -11.47
C ALA A 106 -5.52 -5.55 -10.38
N ARG A 107 -5.83 -5.30 -9.11
CA ARG A 107 -5.28 -6.02 -7.96
C ARG A 107 -3.75 -5.97 -7.92
N ALA A 108 -3.17 -4.84 -8.29
CA ALA A 108 -1.75 -4.60 -8.12
C ALA A 108 -1.41 -4.58 -6.62
N ASP A 109 -0.29 -5.17 -6.23
CA ASP A 109 0.21 -5.08 -4.84
C ASP A 109 1.01 -3.79 -4.67
N ILE A 110 1.69 -3.38 -5.75
CA ILE A 110 2.52 -2.17 -5.83
C ILE A 110 2.13 -1.41 -7.11
N TYR A 111 2.05 -0.11 -7.03
CA TYR A 111 1.95 0.74 -8.22
C TYR A 111 3.11 1.75 -8.26
N VAL A 112 3.59 2.02 -9.48
CA VAL A 112 4.70 2.95 -9.74
C VAL A 112 4.17 4.12 -10.53
N THR A 113 4.07 5.28 -9.90
CA THR A 113 3.70 6.51 -10.60
C THR A 113 4.89 7.06 -11.37
N VAL A 114 4.63 7.55 -12.59
CA VAL A 114 5.64 8.13 -13.48
C VAL A 114 5.22 9.53 -13.91
N LYS A 115 6.01 10.54 -13.51
CA LYS A 115 5.83 11.94 -13.90
C LYS A 115 6.95 12.33 -14.86
N ILE A 116 6.57 12.94 -15.98
CA ILE A 116 7.49 13.40 -17.03
C ILE A 116 7.34 14.90 -17.18
N SER A 117 8.37 15.64 -16.84
CA SER A 117 8.41 17.10 -16.97
C SER A 117 9.49 17.51 -17.98
N LYS A 118 9.15 18.36 -18.95
CA LYS A 118 10.08 18.93 -19.92
C LYS A 118 10.40 20.37 -19.51
N GLU A 119 11.67 20.72 -19.56
CA GLU A 119 12.16 22.09 -19.36
C GLU A 119 12.86 22.56 -20.62
N ASP A 120 12.44 23.72 -21.14
CA ASP A 120 12.99 24.34 -22.33
C ASP A 120 14.00 25.44 -21.95
N PHE A 121 15.16 25.45 -22.63
CA PHE A 121 16.24 26.44 -22.40
C PHE A 121 16.42 27.36 -23.59
N ALA A 122 17.12 28.47 -23.35
CA ALA A 122 17.53 29.37 -24.42
C ALA A 122 18.35 28.61 -25.48
N GLY A 123 18.10 28.93 -26.77
CA GLY A 123 18.76 28.26 -27.89
C GLY A 123 18.05 26.98 -28.37
N GLY A 124 16.87 26.67 -27.82
CA GLY A 124 16.03 25.56 -28.29
C GLY A 124 16.45 24.15 -27.80
N ALA A 125 17.39 24.09 -26.86
CA ALA A 125 17.67 22.82 -26.15
C ALA A 125 16.65 22.61 -25.03
N SER A 126 16.38 21.36 -24.72
CA SER A 126 15.47 20.96 -23.62
C SER A 126 16.05 19.78 -22.86
N ASN A 127 15.62 19.57 -21.64
CA ASN A 127 15.77 18.30 -20.93
C ASN A 127 14.42 17.74 -20.50
N VAL A 128 14.42 16.51 -20.04
CA VAL A 128 13.29 15.84 -19.39
C VAL A 128 13.72 15.36 -18.02
N THR A 129 12.88 15.63 -17.03
CA THR A 129 12.96 15.00 -15.71
C THR A 129 11.91 13.91 -15.61
N LEU A 130 12.36 12.71 -15.30
CA LEU A 130 11.53 11.55 -15.02
C LEU A 130 11.52 11.31 -13.50
N LEU A 131 10.36 11.42 -12.87
CA LEU A 131 10.17 11.06 -11.46
C LEU A 131 9.40 9.77 -11.37
N MET A 132 9.92 8.82 -10.61
CA MET A 132 9.29 7.52 -10.35
C MET A 132 9.08 7.35 -8.85
N GLU A 133 7.90 6.91 -8.45
CA GLU A 133 7.62 6.56 -7.05
C GLU A 133 6.82 5.27 -7.00
N ALA A 134 7.37 4.26 -6.33
CA ALA A 134 6.70 2.99 -6.07
C ALA A 134 5.96 3.06 -4.73
N LYS A 135 4.68 2.73 -4.72
CA LYS A 135 3.83 2.74 -3.53
C LYS A 135 3.16 1.39 -3.31
N GLU A 136 3.03 1.02 -2.05
CA GLU A 136 2.15 -0.08 -1.67
C GLU A 136 0.69 0.35 -1.83
N ARG A 137 -0.13 -0.54 -2.39
CA ARG A 137 -1.50 -0.19 -2.79
C ARG A 137 -2.41 0.20 -1.63
N GLU A 138 -2.41 -0.57 -0.54
CA GLU A 138 -3.41 -0.37 0.53
C GLU A 138 -3.07 0.78 1.46
N THR A 139 -1.78 0.99 1.73
CA THR A 139 -1.32 2.06 2.62
C THR A 139 -0.97 3.35 1.88
N GLY A 140 -0.61 3.26 0.60
CA GLY A 140 0.03 4.36 -0.13
C GLY A 140 1.47 4.63 0.31
N PHE A 141 2.06 3.75 1.13
CA PHE A 141 3.42 3.90 1.63
C PHE A 141 4.44 3.84 0.50
N SER A 142 5.37 4.81 0.47
CA SER A 142 6.43 4.87 -0.54
C SER A 142 7.50 3.82 -0.27
N LEU A 143 7.70 2.92 -1.22
CA LEU A 143 8.65 1.82 -1.15
C LEU A 143 10.00 2.14 -1.81
N ALA A 144 9.96 2.96 -2.87
CA ALA A 144 11.15 3.41 -3.59
C ALA A 144 10.82 4.66 -4.41
N ASN A 145 11.82 5.49 -4.64
CA ASN A 145 11.72 6.64 -5.53
C ASN A 145 12.99 6.80 -6.37
N ALA A 146 12.84 7.44 -7.53
CA ALA A 146 13.96 7.84 -8.38
C ALA A 146 13.62 9.14 -9.10
N SER A 147 14.65 9.98 -9.28
CA SER A 147 14.61 11.17 -10.12
C SER A 147 15.75 11.07 -11.13
N ILE A 148 15.42 11.14 -12.40
CA ILE A 148 16.36 11.01 -13.51
C ILE A 148 16.17 12.20 -14.41
N VAL A 149 17.28 12.86 -14.78
CA VAL A 149 17.26 13.99 -15.68
C VAL A 149 18.07 13.63 -16.92
N SER A 150 17.49 13.81 -18.11
CA SER A 150 18.23 13.64 -19.36
C SER A 150 19.25 14.76 -19.54
N ASP A 151 20.25 14.53 -20.36
CA ASP A 151 21.08 15.61 -20.88
C ASP A 151 20.24 16.60 -21.71
N ARG A 152 20.82 17.77 -21.98
CA ARG A 152 20.17 18.85 -22.75
C ARG A 152 20.42 18.64 -24.24
N PHE A 153 19.35 18.40 -24.99
CA PHE A 153 19.41 18.26 -26.44
C PHE A 153 18.31 19.06 -27.14
N ARG A 154 18.50 19.30 -28.44
CA ARG A 154 17.42 19.77 -29.32
C ARG A 154 16.64 18.54 -29.82
N ALA A 155 15.75 18.04 -28.99
CA ALA A 155 15.00 16.83 -29.23
C ALA A 155 13.56 16.96 -28.74
N SER A 156 12.69 16.11 -29.22
CA SER A 156 11.30 16.03 -28.75
C SER A 156 11.23 15.54 -27.29
N LYS A 157 10.11 15.80 -26.62
CA LYS A 157 9.85 15.27 -25.26
C LYS A 157 10.00 13.75 -25.23
N LYS A 158 9.52 13.06 -26.25
CA LYS A 158 9.61 11.60 -26.39
C LYS A 158 11.05 11.12 -26.42
N GLU A 159 11.90 11.69 -27.32
CA GLU A 159 13.31 11.33 -27.43
C GLU A 159 14.08 11.61 -26.15
N LEU A 160 13.84 12.76 -25.50
CA LEU A 160 14.45 13.09 -24.20
C LEU A 160 14.02 12.12 -23.09
N THR A 161 12.78 11.64 -23.16
CA THR A 161 12.29 10.63 -22.22
C THR A 161 12.99 9.28 -22.44
N GLU A 162 13.26 8.89 -23.68
CA GLU A 162 14.04 7.68 -23.97
C GLU A 162 15.46 7.77 -23.35
N TYR A 163 16.15 8.88 -23.50
CA TYR A 163 17.46 9.11 -22.86
C TYR A 163 17.38 9.08 -21.33
N ALA A 164 16.34 9.69 -20.74
CA ALA A 164 16.16 9.64 -19.28
C ALA A 164 15.92 8.20 -18.79
N LEU A 165 15.18 7.39 -19.55
CA LEU A 165 14.89 5.99 -19.19
C LEU A 165 16.12 5.10 -19.17
N GLU A 166 17.17 5.40 -19.97
CA GLU A 166 18.47 4.71 -19.91
C GLU A 166 19.17 4.90 -18.56
N GLY A 167 18.86 5.97 -17.84
CA GLY A 167 19.40 6.29 -16.51
C GLY A 167 18.68 5.59 -15.34
N ILE A 168 17.70 4.71 -15.59
CA ILE A 168 17.02 3.96 -14.51
C ILE A 168 18.02 3.05 -13.81
N SER A 169 18.31 3.38 -12.56
CA SER A 169 19.36 2.69 -11.79
C SER A 169 18.84 1.45 -11.09
N GLU A 170 19.73 0.45 -10.91
CA GLU A 170 19.48 -0.71 -10.05
C GLU A 170 19.12 -0.31 -8.61
N ASN A 171 19.54 0.87 -8.15
CA ASN A 171 19.24 1.35 -6.81
C ASN A 171 17.74 1.46 -6.55
N PHE A 172 16.95 1.94 -7.50
CA PHE A 172 15.48 2.00 -7.38
C PHE A 172 14.89 0.60 -7.15
N PHE A 173 15.30 -0.38 -7.93
CA PHE A 173 14.80 -1.75 -7.81
C PHE A 173 15.27 -2.44 -6.53
N ASN A 174 16.50 -2.12 -6.07
CA ASN A 174 17.02 -2.64 -4.80
C ASN A 174 16.27 -2.04 -3.60
N GLN A 175 16.01 -0.74 -3.60
CA GLN A 175 15.15 -0.09 -2.59
C GLN A 175 13.79 -0.75 -2.55
N LEU A 176 13.14 -0.92 -3.70
CA LEU A 176 11.83 -1.54 -3.80
C LEU A 176 11.82 -2.97 -3.24
N LYS A 177 12.80 -3.80 -3.64
CA LYS A 177 12.93 -5.17 -3.14
C LYS A 177 13.14 -5.21 -1.63
N GLN A 178 13.99 -4.33 -1.10
CA GLN A 178 14.28 -4.26 0.33
C GLN A 178 13.05 -3.81 1.12
N ALA A 179 12.40 -2.72 0.72
CA ALA A 179 11.21 -2.19 1.37
C ALA A 179 10.04 -3.19 1.34
N PHE A 180 9.83 -3.87 0.20
CA PHE A 180 8.81 -4.91 0.11
C PHE A 180 9.11 -6.11 1.00
N ARG A 181 10.37 -6.56 1.06
CA ARG A 181 10.78 -7.65 1.98
C ARG A 181 10.58 -7.26 3.43
N ASP A 182 10.95 -6.03 3.80
CA ASP A 182 10.74 -5.52 5.15
C ASP A 182 9.24 -5.53 5.51
N MET A 183 8.41 -5.01 4.61
CA MET A 183 6.96 -4.98 4.79
C MET A 183 6.35 -6.39 4.91
N VAL A 184 6.79 -7.36 4.12
CA VAL A 184 6.34 -8.77 4.23
C VAL A 184 6.83 -9.39 5.53
N THR A 185 8.07 -9.07 5.95
CA THR A 185 8.68 -9.65 7.15
C THR A 185 8.12 -9.05 8.43
N ASN A 186 7.95 -7.73 8.48
CA ASN A 186 7.61 -6.98 9.70
C ASN A 186 6.17 -6.47 9.72
N GLY A 187 5.41 -6.65 8.64
CA GLY A 187 4.05 -6.15 8.49
C GLY A 187 3.99 -4.70 8.01
N ARG A 188 2.79 -4.30 7.59
CA ARG A 188 2.44 -2.91 7.24
C ARG A 188 2.17 -2.13 8.51
N GLU A 189 2.59 -0.90 8.55
CA GLU A 189 2.23 0.03 9.63
C GLU A 189 0.85 0.64 9.37
N VAL A 190 -0.01 0.60 10.37
CA VAL A 190 -1.35 1.18 10.34
C VAL A 190 -1.53 2.05 11.58
N ASN A 191 -2.08 3.24 11.37
CA ASN A 191 -2.42 4.18 12.42
C ASN A 191 -3.94 4.32 12.48
N ILE A 192 -4.52 3.99 13.62
CA ILE A 192 -5.97 4.07 13.85
C ILE A 192 -6.20 5.07 14.97
N THR A 193 -6.91 6.15 14.66
CA THR A 193 -7.32 7.13 15.67
C THR A 193 -8.75 6.84 16.09
N LEU A 194 -8.98 6.62 17.39
CA LEU A 194 -10.29 6.54 17.99
C LEU A 194 -10.59 7.90 18.64
N ASN A 195 -11.71 8.49 18.24
CA ASN A 195 -12.21 9.73 18.83
C ASN A 195 -13.60 9.46 19.46
N VAL A 196 -13.99 10.28 20.42
CA VAL A 196 -15.34 10.29 20.97
C VAL A 196 -16.16 11.38 20.28
N ASP A 197 -17.39 11.09 19.92
CA ASP A 197 -18.34 12.07 19.38
C ASP A 197 -18.63 13.16 20.43
N GLU A 198 -18.80 14.40 19.99
CA GLU A 198 -19.07 15.55 20.86
C GLU A 198 -20.32 15.39 21.73
N ASN A 199 -21.24 14.51 21.33
CA ASN A 199 -22.47 14.23 22.08
C ASN A 199 -22.37 13.00 23.00
N CYS A 200 -21.16 12.47 23.23
CA CYS A 200 -20.90 11.33 24.10
C CYS A 200 -20.13 11.79 25.33
N ASP A 201 -20.59 11.42 26.51
CA ASP A 201 -19.91 11.67 27.79
C ASP A 201 -19.02 10.48 28.20
N PHE A 202 -18.36 9.84 27.23
CA PHE A 202 -17.49 8.71 27.48
C PHE A 202 -16.02 9.12 27.54
N ASP A 203 -15.35 8.75 28.63
CA ASP A 203 -13.92 8.96 28.85
C ASP A 203 -13.16 7.65 28.63
N MET A 204 -12.38 7.59 27.56
CA MET A 204 -11.61 6.39 27.18
C MET A 204 -10.50 6.00 28.16
N GLU A 205 -10.07 6.96 29.01
CA GLU A 205 -8.95 6.78 29.95
C GLU A 205 -9.43 6.53 31.39
N ASN A 206 -10.66 6.93 31.71
CA ASN A 206 -11.17 6.86 33.08
C ASN A 206 -12.43 5.98 33.23
N ASP A 207 -13.22 5.81 32.18
CA ASP A 207 -14.41 4.95 32.25
C ASP A 207 -14.07 3.48 32.06
N ALA A 208 -14.42 2.68 33.06
CA ALA A 208 -14.24 1.23 32.96
C ALA A 208 -15.17 0.63 31.90
N VAL A 209 -14.68 -0.33 31.12
CA VAL A 209 -15.40 -1.03 30.07
C VAL A 209 -15.32 -2.56 30.23
N GLY A 210 -16.22 -3.26 29.58
CA GLY A 210 -16.25 -4.73 29.64
C GLY A 210 -16.50 -5.26 31.03
N THR A 211 -15.95 -6.44 31.35
CA THR A 211 -16.16 -7.16 32.61
C THR A 211 -14.95 -7.14 33.56
N ARG A 212 -13.81 -6.61 33.11
CA ARG A 212 -12.53 -6.61 33.85
C ARG A 212 -12.26 -5.34 34.65
N ASP A 213 -13.14 -4.35 34.62
CA ASP A 213 -12.98 -3.05 35.26
C ASP A 213 -11.71 -2.28 34.81
N MET A 214 -11.40 -2.46 33.52
CA MET A 214 -10.27 -1.78 32.84
C MET A 214 -10.82 -0.64 31.98
N THR A 215 -9.98 0.35 31.70
CA THR A 215 -10.34 1.42 30.76
C THR A 215 -10.31 0.92 29.32
N LEU A 216 -10.91 1.65 28.40
CA LEU A 216 -10.83 1.29 26.97
C LEU A 216 -9.37 1.35 26.46
N SER A 217 -8.59 2.29 26.99
CA SER A 217 -7.17 2.40 26.65
C SER A 217 -6.40 1.14 27.01
N ASP A 218 -6.59 0.63 28.25
CA ASP A 218 -5.90 -0.57 28.75
C ASP A 218 -6.32 -1.82 27.95
N GLU A 219 -7.64 -1.98 27.72
CA GLU A 219 -8.16 -3.12 26.95
C GLU A 219 -7.65 -3.12 25.49
N LEU A 220 -7.50 -1.94 24.88
CA LEU A 220 -6.95 -1.79 23.55
C LEU A 220 -5.46 -2.08 23.52
N ASP A 221 -4.70 -1.68 24.53
CA ASP A 221 -3.26 -1.94 24.59
C ASP A 221 -2.99 -3.45 24.67
N GLU A 222 -3.69 -4.17 25.55
CA GLU A 222 -3.61 -5.64 25.62
C GLU A 222 -4.02 -6.27 24.29
N TRP A 223 -5.15 -5.83 23.70
CA TRP A 223 -5.62 -6.38 22.44
C TRP A 223 -4.61 -6.17 21.31
N VAL A 224 -3.98 -5.00 21.24
CA VAL A 224 -2.99 -4.65 20.21
C VAL A 224 -1.74 -5.52 20.38
N LEU A 225 -1.25 -5.74 21.59
CA LEU A 225 -0.11 -6.63 21.84
C LEU A 225 -0.38 -8.07 21.41
N GLU A 226 -1.62 -8.56 21.56
CA GLU A 226 -1.99 -9.90 21.17
C GLU A 226 -2.26 -10.05 19.67
N ASN A 227 -2.80 -9.01 19.02
CA ASN A 227 -3.31 -9.10 17.64
C ASN A 227 -2.45 -8.38 16.59
N ALA A 228 -1.55 -7.49 16.99
CA ALA A 228 -0.59 -6.88 16.07
C ALA A 228 0.39 -7.93 15.55
N PHE A 229 0.77 -7.80 14.28
CA PHE A 229 1.70 -8.74 13.67
C PHE A 229 3.03 -8.77 14.43
N LYS A 230 3.41 -9.96 14.91
CA LYS A 230 4.58 -10.19 15.78
C LYS A 230 4.58 -9.37 17.07
N GLY A 231 3.41 -9.01 17.60
CA GLY A 231 3.29 -8.19 18.80
C GLY A 231 3.76 -6.74 18.64
N ASN A 232 3.92 -6.26 17.39
CA ASN A 232 4.39 -4.92 17.12
C ASN A 232 3.21 -3.94 17.06
N GLY A 233 2.87 -3.37 18.19
CA GLY A 233 1.84 -2.33 18.31
C GLY A 233 1.89 -1.64 19.66
N GLU A 234 1.25 -0.49 19.75
CA GLU A 234 1.13 0.31 20.96
C GLU A 234 -0.12 1.20 20.88
N VAL A 235 -0.65 1.54 22.02
CA VAL A 235 -1.74 2.53 22.16
C VAL A 235 -1.18 3.76 22.85
N ARG A 236 -1.47 4.94 22.34
CA ARG A 236 -1.07 6.21 22.90
C ARG A 236 -2.26 7.14 23.03
N SER A 237 -2.40 7.74 24.19
CA SER A 237 -3.32 8.87 24.39
C SER A 237 -2.82 10.11 23.66
N GLY A 238 -3.72 10.84 23.01
CA GLY A 238 -3.37 12.06 22.29
C GLY A 238 -4.57 12.94 21.97
N GLY A 239 -4.56 14.17 22.46
CA GLY A 239 -5.67 15.10 22.21
C GLY A 239 -6.98 14.60 22.82
N ASN A 240 -8.03 14.49 22.00
CA ASN A 240 -9.34 14.00 22.42
C ASN A 240 -9.56 12.51 22.07
N GLY A 241 -8.47 11.71 21.93
CA GLY A 241 -8.60 10.36 21.42
C GLY A 241 -7.44 9.44 21.75
N LEU A 242 -7.58 8.19 21.34
CA LEU A 242 -6.52 7.18 21.38
C LEU A 242 -5.95 6.97 19.98
N ASN A 243 -4.62 6.91 19.87
CA ASN A 243 -3.92 6.54 18.67
C ASN A 243 -3.37 5.12 18.83
N VAL A 244 -3.87 4.22 17.99
CA VAL A 244 -3.41 2.84 17.92
C VAL A 244 -2.45 2.70 16.75
N TYR A 245 -1.20 2.43 17.05
CA TYR A 245 -0.17 2.09 16.07
C TYR A 245 -0.01 0.59 16.08
N MET A 246 -0.22 -0.07 14.95
CA MET A 246 -0.04 -1.51 14.88
C MET A 246 0.50 -1.96 13.53
N ARG A 247 1.24 -3.06 13.55
CA ARG A 247 1.63 -3.74 12.33
C ARG A 247 0.60 -4.80 11.96
N VAL A 248 0.22 -4.83 10.68
CA VAL A 248 -0.66 -5.85 10.10
C VAL A 248 0.08 -6.65 9.04
N PRO A 249 -0.12 -7.97 8.94
CA PRO A 249 0.61 -8.77 7.96
C PRO A 249 0.19 -8.38 6.52
N VAL A 250 1.12 -8.49 5.58
CA VAL A 250 0.82 -8.35 4.13
C VAL A 250 0.08 -9.56 3.62
N TYR A 251 0.51 -10.73 4.10
CA TYR A 251 -0.09 -12.02 3.79
C TYR A 251 -0.38 -12.76 5.10
N ASP A 252 -1.50 -13.44 5.13
CA ASP A 252 -1.86 -14.34 6.20
C ASP A 252 -0.79 -15.44 6.31
N PRO A 253 -0.17 -15.62 7.48
CA PRO A 253 0.95 -16.54 7.64
C PRO A 253 0.56 -18.02 7.42
N ASP A 254 -0.70 -18.37 7.67
CA ASP A 254 -1.18 -19.76 7.58
C ASP A 254 -1.65 -20.10 6.17
N THR A 255 -2.31 -19.17 5.51
CA THR A 255 -2.94 -19.41 4.19
C THR A 255 -2.18 -18.79 3.01
N GLY A 256 -1.23 -17.87 3.25
CA GLY A 256 -0.52 -17.11 2.25
C GLY A 256 -1.41 -16.15 1.45
N ARG A 257 -2.64 -15.90 1.89
CA ARG A 257 -3.57 -14.98 1.23
C ARG A 257 -3.25 -13.53 1.60
N PRO A 258 -3.43 -12.58 0.68
CA PRO A 258 -3.28 -11.17 1.02
C PRO A 258 -4.22 -10.76 2.16
N CYS A 259 -3.67 -10.12 3.18
CA CYS A 259 -4.44 -9.49 4.24
C CYS A 259 -4.87 -8.08 3.81
N SER A 260 -6.11 -7.71 4.10
CA SER A 260 -6.60 -6.36 3.89
C SER A 260 -6.54 -5.57 5.20
N ILE A 261 -6.05 -4.34 5.13
CA ILE A 261 -6.05 -3.41 6.26
C ILE A 261 -7.47 -3.25 6.80
N LYS A 262 -8.46 -3.09 5.93
CA LYS A 262 -9.87 -2.98 6.31
C LYS A 262 -10.37 -4.18 7.11
N SER A 263 -9.90 -5.39 6.80
CA SER A 263 -10.25 -6.59 7.58
C SER A 263 -9.66 -6.54 8.98
N GLU A 264 -8.38 -6.17 9.08
CA GLU A 264 -7.65 -6.16 10.36
C GLU A 264 -8.17 -5.03 11.27
N THR A 265 -8.35 -3.83 10.74
CA THR A 265 -8.93 -2.72 11.49
C THR A 265 -10.40 -2.97 11.86
N GLY A 266 -11.12 -3.74 11.03
CA GLY A 266 -12.46 -4.22 11.34
C GLY A 266 -12.50 -5.15 12.55
N LYS A 267 -11.43 -5.89 12.84
CA LYS A 267 -11.33 -6.72 14.07
C LYS A 267 -11.25 -5.80 15.31
N LEU A 268 -10.37 -4.80 15.29
CA LEU A 268 -10.25 -3.82 16.37
C LEU A 268 -11.56 -3.08 16.62
N ARG A 269 -12.20 -2.60 15.54
CA ARG A 269 -13.50 -1.92 15.66
C ARG A 269 -14.56 -2.81 16.34
N ARG A 270 -14.65 -4.09 15.94
CA ARG A 270 -15.61 -5.04 16.57
C ARG A 270 -15.28 -5.30 18.03
N PHE A 271 -14.01 -5.44 18.36
CA PHE A 271 -13.54 -5.60 19.74
C PHE A 271 -13.96 -4.40 20.60
N ALA A 272 -13.58 -3.19 20.18
CA ALA A 272 -13.98 -1.96 20.90
C ALA A 272 -15.48 -1.79 21.01
N SER A 273 -16.24 -2.06 19.92
CA SER A 273 -17.72 -2.03 19.97
C SER A 273 -18.30 -3.05 20.95
N GLY A 274 -17.67 -4.21 21.08
CA GLY A 274 -18.08 -5.26 22.03
C GLY A 274 -17.97 -4.79 23.49
N LEU A 275 -16.84 -4.16 23.82
CA LEU A 275 -16.59 -3.61 25.16
C LEU A 275 -17.56 -2.46 25.55
N LEU A 276 -17.94 -1.66 24.55
CA LEU A 276 -18.73 -0.45 24.74
C LEU A 276 -20.25 -0.68 24.69
N LYS A 277 -20.68 -1.86 24.20
CA LYS A 277 -22.08 -2.16 23.96
C LYS A 277 -22.96 -2.00 25.20
N ASP A 278 -22.53 -2.53 26.35
CA ASP A 278 -23.28 -2.48 27.60
C ASP A 278 -23.33 -1.08 28.23
N LYS A 279 -22.48 -0.19 27.76
CA LYS A 279 -22.47 1.25 28.12
C LYS A 279 -23.35 2.09 27.20
N GLY A 280 -23.96 1.51 26.17
CA GLY A 280 -24.80 2.24 25.22
C GLY A 280 -24.03 2.95 24.11
N TYR A 281 -22.77 2.55 23.85
CA TYR A 281 -21.95 3.14 22.79
C TYR A 281 -21.64 2.14 21.67
N THR A 282 -21.28 2.65 20.51
CA THR A 282 -20.83 1.87 19.35
C THR A 282 -19.66 2.56 18.67
N VAL A 283 -18.86 1.78 17.91
CA VAL A 283 -17.71 2.30 17.15
C VAL A 283 -18.01 2.21 15.66
N SER A 284 -17.96 3.34 14.97
CA SER A 284 -18.12 3.44 13.53
C SER A 284 -16.82 3.90 12.85
N GLU A 285 -16.63 3.53 11.57
CA GLU A 285 -15.56 4.09 10.75
C GLU A 285 -16.02 5.43 10.18
N LYS A 286 -15.29 6.50 10.49
CA LYS A 286 -15.55 7.85 10.00
C LYS A 286 -14.83 8.13 8.69
N ALA A 287 -13.57 7.73 8.60
CA ALA A 287 -12.72 7.88 7.42
C ALA A 287 -11.63 6.81 7.37
N ALA A 288 -11.21 6.46 6.16
CA ALA A 288 -10.04 5.63 5.92
C ALA A 288 -9.27 6.17 4.71
N SER A 289 -7.97 6.38 4.85
CA SER A 289 -7.09 6.85 3.79
C SER A 289 -5.73 6.16 3.93
N GLY A 290 -5.48 5.15 3.12
CA GLY A 290 -4.26 4.36 3.17
C GLY A 290 -4.04 3.73 4.56
N GLN A 291 -2.91 4.09 5.18
CA GLN A 291 -2.55 3.61 6.52
C GLN A 291 -3.26 4.33 7.67
N TYR A 292 -4.00 5.41 7.41
CA TYR A 292 -4.67 6.22 8.42
C TYR A 292 -6.16 5.90 8.45
N ILE A 293 -6.67 5.50 9.62
CA ILE A 293 -8.06 5.14 9.82
C ILE A 293 -8.60 5.92 11.01
N GLN A 294 -9.76 6.52 10.84
CA GLN A 294 -10.46 7.22 11.90
C GLN A 294 -11.70 6.44 12.30
N LEU A 295 -11.77 6.08 13.57
CA LEU A 295 -12.92 5.49 14.22
C LEU A 295 -13.56 6.51 15.15
N LEU A 296 -14.88 6.46 15.27
CA LEU A 296 -15.68 7.34 16.11
C LEU A 296 -16.53 6.50 17.06
N ILE A 297 -16.39 6.78 18.36
CA ILE A 297 -17.26 6.27 19.42
C ILE A 297 -18.46 7.21 19.50
N GLN A 298 -19.66 6.67 19.40
CA GLN A 298 -20.90 7.42 19.40
C GLN A 298 -22.00 6.67 20.17
N ASN A 299 -23.02 7.38 20.61
CA ASN A 299 -24.17 6.77 21.25
C ASN A 299 -24.79 5.72 20.31
N SER A 300 -25.10 4.54 20.84
CA SER A 300 -25.89 3.55 20.11
C SER A 300 -27.26 4.17 19.78
N ARG A 301 -27.70 4.09 18.52
CA ARG A 301 -29.07 4.46 18.18
C ARG A 301 -29.96 3.39 18.81
N GLU A 302 -30.94 3.85 19.58
CA GLU A 302 -32.06 3.01 20.06
C GLU A 302 -32.84 2.40 18.89
#